data_6e21bbc730102b27046c125e413179f3
#
_entry.id   6e21bbc730102b27046c125e413179f3
#
_cell.length_a   1.000
_cell.length_b   1.000
_cell.length_c   1.000
_cell.angle_alpha   90.00
_cell.angle_beta   90.00
_cell.angle_gamma   90.00
#
_symmetry.space_group_name_H-M   'P 1'
#
loop_
_entity.id
_entity.type
_entity.pdbx_description
1 polymer ?
#
loop_
_entity_poly.entity_id
_entity_poly.type
_entity_poly.pdbx_seq_one_letter_code
_entity_poly.pdbx_strand_id
1 'polypeptide(L)'
;MRAALVCLLAIIHREALRFVSQRGRFLAAIVRPLVWLIVFAAGFRAALGLSIQPPYLTYITYEIYIVPGLCGMIQLFSGMQSSLSLVYDREMGSMRLLLTSPIPRWWLLFCKLFASTIISIFQVYTFLAIAGLLGIGFSPSGYAAILPALILNGLMLGALGLLLSSTINQLENFAGVMNFVIFPMFFLSTALYPLWKMAEASTILRDICAFNPFSHGVELIRFALYGQVDWIALLWVVFAFAVFLFVSLWGYDPSRGMVRRKA
;
A
#
# COMPACT_ATOMS: atom_id res chain seq x y z
N MET A 1 -6.97 -0.52 28.97
CA MET A 1 -7.37 0.38 27.84
C MET A 1 -6.50 1.61 27.71
N ARG A 2 -6.25 2.41 28.77
CA ARG A 2 -5.41 3.63 28.71
C ARG A 2 -3.98 3.36 28.18
N ALA A 3 -3.31 2.32 28.66
CA ALA A 3 -1.95 1.97 28.20
C ALA A 3 -1.87 1.61 26.72
N ALA A 4 -2.86 0.92 26.18
CA ALA A 4 -2.95 0.53 24.76
C ALA A 4 -3.13 1.77 23.86
N LEU A 5 -3.93 2.74 24.28
CA LEU A 5 -4.19 3.99 23.58
C LEU A 5 -2.96 4.93 23.60
N VAL A 6 -2.29 5.02 24.75
CA VAL A 6 -1.04 5.78 24.91
C VAL A 6 0.05 5.19 23.98
N CYS A 7 0.16 3.86 23.91
CA CYS A 7 1.08 3.18 23.01
C CYS A 7 0.79 3.49 21.53
N LEU A 8 -0.49 3.43 21.12
CA LEU A 8 -0.89 3.76 19.75
C LEU A 8 -0.49 5.20 19.39
N LEU A 9 -0.85 6.16 20.24
CA LEU A 9 -0.52 7.57 20.02
C LEU A 9 1.00 7.83 19.99
N ALA A 10 1.75 7.18 20.88
CA ALA A 10 3.21 7.30 20.91
C ALA A 10 3.86 6.75 19.63
N ILE A 11 3.36 5.62 19.11
CA ILE A 11 3.87 5.03 17.86
C ILE A 11 3.50 5.92 16.67
N ILE A 12 2.25 6.41 16.58
CA ILE A 12 1.82 7.34 15.53
C ILE A 12 2.69 8.61 15.56
N HIS A 13 2.88 9.21 16.72
CA HIS A 13 3.70 10.40 16.88
C HIS A 13 5.16 10.16 16.46
N ARG A 14 5.75 9.03 16.88
CA ARG A 14 7.11 8.64 16.48
C ARG A 14 7.25 8.48 14.97
N GLU A 15 6.32 7.77 14.33
CA GLU A 15 6.35 7.56 12.87
C GLU A 15 6.09 8.87 12.12
N ALA A 16 5.22 9.74 12.62
CA ALA A 16 4.97 11.06 12.05
C ALA A 16 6.22 11.97 12.13
N LEU A 17 6.90 12.02 13.29
CA LEU A 17 8.15 12.75 13.43
C LEU A 17 9.25 12.20 12.51
N ARG A 18 9.38 10.89 12.41
CA ARG A 18 10.32 10.23 11.49
C ARG A 18 10.01 10.59 10.04
N PHE A 19 8.74 10.63 9.68
CA PHE A 19 8.29 11.01 8.35
C PHE A 19 8.63 12.47 8.02
N VAL A 20 8.36 13.41 8.93
CA VAL A 20 8.66 14.84 8.76
C VAL A 20 10.18 15.08 8.69
N SER A 21 10.96 14.37 9.51
CA SER A 21 12.43 14.51 9.51
C SER A 21 13.10 13.95 8.25
N GLN A 22 12.46 12.99 7.58
CA GLN A 22 12.95 12.35 6.35
C GLN A 22 12.36 12.97 5.09
N ARG A 23 12.62 14.26 4.85
CA ARG A 23 12.07 15.02 3.70
C ARG A 23 12.27 14.34 2.35
N GLY A 24 13.41 13.66 2.15
CA GLY A 24 13.70 12.92 0.93
C GLY A 24 12.73 11.75 0.67
N ARG A 25 12.28 11.07 1.73
CA ARG A 25 11.27 9.99 1.61
C ARG A 25 9.90 10.52 1.21
N PHE A 26 9.51 11.65 1.78
CA PHE A 26 8.25 12.32 1.41
C PHE A 26 8.26 12.74 -0.06
N LEU A 27 9.32 13.44 -0.48
CA LEU A 27 9.48 13.86 -1.88
C LEU A 27 9.47 12.66 -2.83
N ALA A 28 10.24 11.61 -2.54
CA ALA A 28 10.26 10.41 -3.38
C ALA A 28 8.90 9.71 -3.48
N ALA A 29 8.12 9.71 -2.40
CA ALA A 29 6.78 9.11 -2.38
C ALA A 29 5.77 9.85 -3.27
N ILE A 30 5.95 11.17 -3.45
CA ILE A 30 5.05 12.01 -4.28
C ILE A 30 5.59 12.16 -5.69
N VAL A 31 6.89 12.42 -5.84
CA VAL A 31 7.51 12.63 -7.17
C VAL A 31 7.40 11.40 -8.05
N ARG A 32 7.59 10.19 -7.49
CA ARG A 32 7.50 8.96 -8.26
C ARG A 32 6.15 8.78 -8.95
N PRO A 33 5.00 8.79 -8.26
CA PRO A 33 3.70 8.66 -8.93
C PRO A 33 3.38 9.85 -9.84
N LEU A 34 3.87 11.07 -9.54
CA LEU A 34 3.69 12.22 -10.43
C LEU A 34 4.46 12.05 -11.75
N VAL A 35 5.70 11.60 -11.69
CA VAL A 35 6.48 11.29 -12.91
C VAL A 35 5.75 10.22 -13.73
N TRP A 36 5.26 9.16 -13.09
CA TRP A 36 4.47 8.13 -13.76
C TRP A 36 3.19 8.70 -14.37
N LEU A 37 2.46 9.55 -13.64
CA LEU A 37 1.26 10.19 -14.15
C LEU A 37 1.58 11.00 -15.41
N ILE A 38 2.61 11.85 -15.38
CA ILE A 38 2.98 12.71 -16.50
C ILE A 38 3.46 11.89 -17.71
N VAL A 39 4.36 10.92 -17.48
CA VAL A 39 4.91 10.07 -18.55
C VAL A 39 3.84 9.23 -19.21
N PHE A 40 2.98 8.58 -18.41
CA PHE A 40 1.91 7.74 -18.95
C PHE A 40 0.77 8.57 -19.54
N ALA A 41 0.43 9.72 -18.95
CA ALA A 41 -0.53 10.65 -19.53
C ALA A 41 -0.07 11.13 -20.92
N ALA A 42 1.17 11.54 -21.06
CA ALA A 42 1.71 12.01 -22.33
C ALA A 42 1.89 10.87 -23.35
N GLY A 43 2.40 9.71 -22.91
CA GLY A 43 2.75 8.60 -23.81
C GLY A 43 1.55 7.78 -24.28
N PHE A 44 0.50 7.64 -23.48
CA PHE A 44 -0.62 6.74 -23.78
C PHE A 44 -1.95 7.45 -24.07
N ARG A 45 -2.00 8.77 -23.99
CA ARG A 45 -3.21 9.57 -24.27
C ARG A 45 -3.84 9.27 -25.63
N ALA A 46 -3.01 9.06 -26.65
CA ALA A 46 -3.46 8.75 -28.01
C ALA A 46 -3.68 7.26 -28.29
N ALA A 47 -3.06 6.37 -27.51
CA ALA A 47 -3.02 4.93 -27.76
C ALA A 47 -4.11 4.13 -27.04
N LEU A 48 -4.64 4.63 -25.93
CA LEU A 48 -5.62 3.94 -25.10
C LEU A 48 -6.92 4.75 -25.05
N GLY A 49 -7.80 4.52 -26.02
CA GLY A 49 -9.21 4.81 -25.86
C GLY A 49 -9.79 3.79 -24.88
N LEU A 50 -10.16 4.24 -23.67
CA LEU A 50 -10.81 3.38 -22.68
C LEU A 50 -12.31 3.30 -23.00
N SER A 51 -12.79 2.08 -23.22
CA SER A 51 -14.21 1.82 -23.34
C SER A 51 -14.95 2.15 -22.04
N ILE A 52 -16.22 2.50 -22.14
CA ILE A 52 -17.08 2.73 -20.99
C ILE A 52 -17.21 1.41 -20.22
N GLN A 53 -16.69 1.40 -18.98
CA GLN A 53 -16.76 0.25 -18.07
C GLN A 53 -16.97 0.75 -16.64
N PRO A 54 -17.63 -0.01 -15.78
CA PRO A 54 -17.78 0.40 -14.37
C PRO A 54 -16.43 0.72 -13.72
N PRO A 55 -16.36 1.75 -12.84
CA PRO A 55 -17.44 2.64 -12.38
C PRO A 55 -17.73 3.83 -13.31
N TYR A 56 -17.11 3.90 -14.48
CA TYR A 56 -17.22 5.02 -15.39
C TYR A 56 -18.52 5.00 -16.17
N LEU A 57 -19.29 6.09 -16.11
CA LEU A 57 -20.53 6.27 -16.83
C LEU A 57 -20.33 6.95 -18.20
N THR A 58 -19.15 7.56 -18.39
CA THR A 58 -18.80 8.30 -19.60
C THR A 58 -17.41 7.91 -20.06
N TYR A 59 -17.05 8.32 -21.27
CA TYR A 59 -15.70 8.17 -21.78
C TYR A 59 -14.70 8.93 -20.89
N ILE A 60 -13.64 8.25 -20.44
CA ILE A 60 -12.59 8.84 -19.62
C ILE A 60 -11.25 8.84 -20.34
N THR A 61 -10.42 9.81 -19.99
CA THR A 61 -9.02 9.83 -20.43
C THR A 61 -8.19 8.82 -19.63
N TYR A 62 -7.10 8.35 -20.22
CA TYR A 62 -6.19 7.42 -19.54
C TYR A 62 -5.61 8.01 -18.24
N GLU A 63 -5.44 9.33 -18.19
CA GLU A 63 -4.97 10.06 -17.00
C GLU A 63 -5.88 9.82 -15.79
N ILE A 64 -7.19 9.88 -15.99
CA ILE A 64 -8.19 9.62 -14.93
C ILE A 64 -8.15 8.15 -14.51
N TYR A 65 -7.98 7.23 -15.47
CA TYR A 65 -7.95 5.79 -15.21
C TYR A 65 -6.77 5.40 -14.32
N ILE A 66 -5.57 5.98 -14.53
CA ILE A 66 -4.34 5.57 -13.84
C ILE A 66 -4.25 6.09 -12.39
N VAL A 67 -4.94 7.20 -12.06
CA VAL A 67 -4.84 7.84 -10.72
C VAL A 67 -5.12 6.88 -9.57
N PRO A 68 -6.20 6.06 -9.55
CA PRO A 68 -6.43 5.07 -8.49
C PRO A 68 -5.28 4.07 -8.35
N GLY A 69 -4.70 3.63 -9.47
CA GLY A 69 -3.53 2.76 -9.50
C GLY A 69 -2.29 3.40 -8.86
N LEU A 70 -2.06 4.69 -9.12
CA LEU A 70 -0.98 5.45 -8.51
C LEU A 70 -1.21 5.69 -7.01
N CYS A 71 -2.46 5.87 -6.57
CA CYS A 71 -2.80 5.90 -5.14
C CYS A 71 -2.44 4.58 -4.46
N GLY A 72 -2.79 3.45 -5.08
CA GLY A 72 -2.38 2.12 -4.62
C GLY A 72 -0.86 1.95 -4.58
N MET A 73 -0.15 2.45 -5.60
CA MET A 73 1.31 2.44 -5.66
C MET A 73 1.94 3.18 -4.47
N ILE A 74 1.44 4.37 -4.13
CA ILE A 74 1.90 5.13 -2.96
C ILE A 74 1.76 4.28 -1.69
N GLN A 75 0.61 3.66 -1.50
CA GLN A 75 0.35 2.82 -0.33
C GLN A 75 1.23 1.57 -0.30
N LEU A 76 1.46 0.93 -1.44
CA LEU A 76 2.33 -0.23 -1.56
C LEU A 76 3.77 0.10 -1.14
N PHE A 77 4.34 1.17 -1.68
CA PHE A 77 5.68 1.62 -1.30
C PHE A 77 5.75 2.07 0.16
N SER A 78 4.75 2.78 0.66
CA SER A 78 4.70 3.24 2.06
C SER A 78 4.66 2.06 3.04
N GLY A 79 3.82 1.06 2.78
CA GLY A 79 3.71 -0.16 3.58
C GLY A 79 5.03 -0.95 3.63
N MET A 80 5.66 -1.13 2.48
CA MET A 80 6.96 -1.81 2.39
C MET A 80 8.07 -1.04 3.11
N GLN A 81 8.14 0.27 2.95
CA GLN A 81 9.14 1.10 3.65
C GLN A 81 8.92 1.12 5.17
N SER A 82 7.69 1.08 5.65
CA SER A 82 7.40 0.95 7.07
C SER A 82 7.93 -0.38 7.63
N SER A 83 7.80 -1.45 6.85
CA SER A 83 8.28 -2.77 7.23
C SER A 83 9.81 -2.88 7.21
N LEU A 84 10.49 -2.15 6.33
CA LEU A 84 11.94 -2.02 6.33
C LEU A 84 12.45 -1.49 7.70
N SER A 85 11.72 -0.57 8.32
CA SER A 85 12.09 -0.06 9.64
C SER A 85 12.01 -1.11 10.74
N LEU A 86 11.18 -2.15 10.58
CA LEU A 86 11.12 -3.28 11.52
C LEU A 86 12.32 -4.21 11.38
N VAL A 87 12.77 -4.45 10.16
CA VAL A 87 13.98 -5.22 9.90
C VAL A 87 15.19 -4.50 10.50
N TYR A 88 15.27 -3.17 10.30
CA TYR A 88 16.30 -2.32 10.90
C TYR A 88 16.27 -2.37 12.44
N ASP A 89 15.10 -2.20 13.05
CA ASP A 89 14.93 -2.27 14.51
C ASP A 89 15.36 -3.65 15.06
N ARG A 90 15.19 -4.74 14.26
CA ARG A 90 15.62 -6.08 14.61
C ARG A 90 17.15 -6.23 14.54
N GLU A 91 17.75 -5.75 13.46
CA GLU A 91 19.20 -5.84 13.22
C GLU A 91 19.99 -5.03 14.25
N MET A 92 19.52 -3.84 14.60
CA MET A 92 20.10 -2.97 15.62
C MET A 92 19.82 -3.43 17.07
N GLY A 93 19.03 -4.50 17.26
CA GLY A 93 18.70 -5.01 18.59
C GLY A 93 17.75 -4.15 19.40
N SER A 94 17.28 -3.03 18.88
CA SER A 94 16.29 -2.12 19.53
C SER A 94 14.94 -2.80 19.72
N MET A 95 14.69 -3.89 19.00
CA MET A 95 13.52 -4.72 19.17
C MET A 95 13.41 -5.36 20.56
N ARG A 96 14.53 -5.55 21.28
CA ARG A 96 14.52 -6.05 22.65
C ARG A 96 13.76 -5.10 23.59
N LEU A 97 13.88 -3.79 23.39
CA LEU A 97 13.14 -2.78 24.18
C LEU A 97 11.63 -2.87 23.93
N LEU A 98 11.21 -3.19 22.71
CA LEU A 98 9.80 -3.42 22.39
C LEU A 98 9.26 -4.71 23.02
N LEU A 99 10.12 -5.73 23.13
CA LEU A 99 9.75 -7.03 23.71
C LEU A 99 9.69 -7.02 25.24
N THR A 100 10.36 -6.09 25.92
CA THR A 100 10.27 -5.88 27.39
C THR A 100 9.06 -5.04 27.79
N SER A 101 8.33 -4.47 26.81
CA SER A 101 7.09 -3.74 27.06
C SER A 101 5.97 -4.65 27.58
N PRO A 102 5.16 -4.20 28.56
CA PRO A 102 4.03 -4.97 29.09
C PRO A 102 2.85 -5.08 28.11
N ILE A 103 3.01 -4.61 26.85
CA ILE A 103 1.97 -4.58 25.83
C ILE A 103 2.10 -5.82 24.93
N PRO A 104 0.99 -6.48 24.60
CA PRO A 104 1.01 -7.65 23.75
C PRO A 104 1.56 -7.31 22.34
N ARG A 105 2.37 -8.21 21.79
CA ARG A 105 3.14 -8.00 20.54
C ARG A 105 2.25 -7.72 19.33
N TRP A 106 1.13 -8.43 19.22
CA TRP A 106 0.18 -8.20 18.14
C TRP A 106 -0.35 -6.77 18.12
N TRP A 107 -0.50 -6.15 19.31
CA TRP A 107 -0.93 -4.76 19.43
C TRP A 107 0.14 -3.79 18.94
N LEU A 108 1.41 -4.02 19.26
CA LEU A 108 2.53 -3.19 18.77
C LEU A 108 2.64 -3.25 17.26
N LEU A 109 2.51 -4.44 16.66
CA LEU A 109 2.52 -4.61 15.20
C LEU A 109 1.31 -3.92 14.56
N PHE A 110 0.13 -4.06 15.17
CA PHE A 110 -1.08 -3.39 14.71
C PHE A 110 -0.94 -1.86 14.78
N CYS A 111 -0.42 -1.31 15.88
CA CYS A 111 -0.17 0.13 16.03
C CYS A 111 0.79 0.66 14.95
N LYS A 112 1.82 -0.11 14.63
CA LYS A 112 2.78 0.27 13.59
C LYS A 112 2.16 0.22 12.19
N LEU A 113 1.38 -0.81 11.92
CA LEU A 113 0.61 -0.95 10.69
C LEU A 113 -0.35 0.23 10.51
N PHE A 114 -1.10 0.55 11.55
CA PHE A 114 -2.06 1.66 11.55
C PHE A 114 -1.37 3.01 11.35
N ALA A 115 -0.24 3.25 12.03
CA ALA A 115 0.56 4.46 11.85
C ALA A 115 1.08 4.62 10.42
N SER A 116 1.57 3.53 9.81
CA SER A 116 2.03 3.58 8.41
C SER A 116 0.89 3.84 7.43
N THR A 117 -0.30 3.31 7.71
CA THR A 117 -1.51 3.56 6.92
C THR A 117 -1.93 5.02 6.97
N ILE A 118 -1.90 5.67 8.15
CA ILE A 118 -2.18 7.11 8.29
C ILE A 118 -1.22 7.94 7.43
N ILE A 119 0.08 7.62 7.47
CA ILE A 119 1.09 8.33 6.68
C ILE A 119 0.83 8.13 5.19
N SER A 120 0.52 6.90 4.75
CA SER A 120 0.22 6.62 3.34
C SER A 120 -1.02 7.35 2.85
N ILE A 121 -2.06 7.46 3.68
CA ILE A 121 -3.27 8.23 3.37
C ILE A 121 -2.93 9.71 3.17
N PHE A 122 -2.12 10.29 4.04
CA PHE A 122 -1.67 11.67 3.88
C PHE A 122 -0.90 11.88 2.57
N GLN A 123 -0.03 10.94 2.20
CA GLN A 123 0.68 10.97 0.91
C GLN A 123 -0.27 10.88 -0.28
N VAL A 124 -1.28 10.00 -0.22
CA VAL A 124 -2.28 9.86 -1.28
C VAL A 124 -3.09 11.13 -1.45
N TYR A 125 -3.56 11.75 -0.36
CA TYR A 125 -4.29 13.01 -0.47
C TYR A 125 -3.43 14.16 -1.00
N THR A 126 -2.15 14.21 -0.62
CA THR A 126 -1.21 15.19 -1.19
C THR A 126 -1.03 14.96 -2.70
N PHE A 127 -0.90 13.70 -3.14
CA PHE A 127 -0.85 13.36 -4.57
C PHE A 127 -2.13 13.75 -5.30
N LEU A 128 -3.31 13.44 -4.74
CA LEU A 128 -4.61 13.77 -5.33
C LEU A 128 -4.81 15.30 -5.41
N ALA A 129 -4.35 16.06 -4.42
CA ALA A 129 -4.39 17.52 -4.47
C ALA A 129 -3.54 18.07 -5.62
N ILE A 130 -2.34 17.54 -5.82
CA ILE A 130 -1.48 17.94 -6.95
C ILE A 130 -2.07 17.50 -8.29
N ALA A 131 -2.63 16.29 -8.39
CA ALA A 131 -3.32 15.81 -9.59
C ALA A 131 -4.52 16.72 -9.93
N GLY A 132 -5.27 17.19 -8.92
CA GLY A 132 -6.33 18.17 -9.07
C GLY A 132 -5.87 19.52 -9.63
N LEU A 133 -4.70 20.02 -9.19
CA LEU A 133 -4.08 21.23 -9.73
C LEU A 133 -3.63 21.05 -11.20
N LEU A 134 -3.32 19.82 -11.62
CA LEU A 134 -3.02 19.47 -13.01
C LEU A 134 -4.26 19.28 -13.88
N GLY A 135 -5.47 19.52 -13.33
CA GLY A 135 -6.74 19.41 -14.05
C GLY A 135 -7.38 18.02 -13.98
N ILE A 136 -6.83 17.08 -13.22
CA ILE A 136 -7.41 15.75 -13.01
C ILE A 136 -8.17 15.78 -11.67
N GLY A 137 -9.43 16.18 -11.72
CA GLY A 137 -10.28 16.30 -10.53
C GLY A 137 -11.34 15.21 -10.45
N PHE A 138 -11.71 14.87 -9.22
CA PHE A 138 -12.84 13.99 -8.89
C PHE A 138 -13.90 14.78 -8.13
N SER A 139 -15.07 14.20 -7.93
CA SER A 139 -16.12 14.86 -7.14
C SER A 139 -15.68 15.08 -5.68
N PRO A 140 -16.10 16.16 -5.02
CA PRO A 140 -15.79 16.36 -3.60
C PRO A 140 -16.26 15.20 -2.71
N SER A 141 -17.39 14.58 -3.04
CA SER A 141 -17.89 13.37 -2.37
C SER A 141 -16.98 12.17 -2.57
N GLY A 142 -16.34 12.04 -3.74
CA GLY A 142 -15.37 10.99 -4.04
C GLY A 142 -14.13 11.09 -3.17
N TYR A 143 -13.62 12.30 -2.92
CA TYR A 143 -12.48 12.47 -2.00
C TYR A 143 -12.79 12.05 -0.55
N ALA A 144 -14.03 12.18 -0.10
CA ALA A 144 -14.45 11.67 1.21
C ALA A 144 -14.68 10.15 1.17
N ALA A 145 -15.34 9.65 0.12
CA ALA A 145 -15.69 8.24 -0.01
C ALA A 145 -14.48 7.31 -0.17
N ILE A 146 -13.33 7.81 -0.68
CA ILE A 146 -12.11 7.03 -0.84
C ILE A 146 -11.44 6.67 0.50
N LEU A 147 -11.70 7.40 1.59
CA LEU A 147 -11.00 7.23 2.87
C LEU A 147 -11.10 5.81 3.44
N PRO A 148 -12.28 5.15 3.52
CA PRO A 148 -12.38 3.77 3.99
C PRO A 148 -11.61 2.79 3.10
N ALA A 149 -11.63 2.99 1.78
CA ALA A 149 -10.87 2.19 0.82
C ALA A 149 -9.36 2.33 1.05
N LEU A 150 -8.86 3.54 1.28
CA LEU A 150 -7.45 3.80 1.58
C LEU A 150 -7.03 3.19 2.92
N ILE A 151 -7.89 3.22 3.94
CA ILE A 151 -7.61 2.58 5.23
C ILE A 151 -7.43 1.07 5.01
N LEU A 152 -8.39 0.43 4.38
CA LEU A 152 -8.39 -1.01 4.20
C LEU A 152 -7.24 -1.48 3.30
N ASN A 153 -7.03 -0.81 2.16
CA ASN A 153 -5.94 -1.11 1.25
C ASN A 153 -4.56 -0.86 1.88
N GLY A 154 -4.41 0.24 2.63
CA GLY A 154 -3.18 0.55 3.36
C GLY A 154 -2.85 -0.48 4.44
N LEU A 155 -3.88 -0.97 5.17
CA LEU A 155 -3.73 -2.07 6.14
C LEU A 155 -3.33 -3.38 5.45
N MET A 156 -3.95 -3.73 4.33
CA MET A 156 -3.62 -4.93 3.56
C MET A 156 -2.17 -4.89 3.04
N LEU A 157 -1.76 -3.81 2.40
CA LEU A 157 -0.41 -3.67 1.84
C LEU A 157 0.66 -3.52 2.92
N GLY A 158 0.33 -2.86 4.03
CA GLY A 158 1.20 -2.83 5.21
C GLY A 158 1.36 -4.21 5.84
N ALA A 159 0.30 -5.02 5.91
CA ALA A 159 0.37 -6.39 6.40
C ALA A 159 1.22 -7.30 5.49
N LEU A 160 1.17 -7.11 4.17
CA LEU A 160 2.08 -7.75 3.23
C LEU A 160 3.54 -7.39 3.53
N GLY A 161 3.83 -6.11 3.78
CA GLY A 161 5.17 -5.68 4.19
C GLY A 161 5.62 -6.32 5.52
N LEU A 162 4.71 -6.41 6.50
CA LEU A 162 4.99 -7.12 7.76
C LEU A 162 5.30 -8.59 7.53
N LEU A 163 4.58 -9.26 6.65
CA LEU A 163 4.82 -10.66 6.29
C LEU A 163 6.23 -10.83 5.71
N LEU A 164 6.63 -9.99 4.78
CA LEU A 164 7.99 -10.03 4.23
C LEU A 164 9.06 -9.74 5.28
N SER A 165 8.81 -8.78 6.18
CA SER A 165 9.76 -8.48 7.25
C SER A 165 9.84 -9.57 8.31
N SER A 166 8.83 -10.43 8.43
CA SER A 166 8.87 -11.58 9.34
C SER A 166 9.79 -12.70 8.85
N THR A 167 9.93 -12.84 7.54
CA THR A 167 10.73 -13.89 6.90
C THR A 167 12.18 -13.46 6.63
N ILE A 168 12.43 -12.18 6.40
CA ILE A 168 13.73 -11.64 6.02
C ILE A 168 14.39 -10.97 7.22
N ASN A 169 15.62 -11.44 7.55
CA ASN A 169 16.34 -10.98 8.74
C ASN A 169 17.38 -9.89 8.46
N GLN A 170 17.84 -9.76 7.22
CA GLN A 170 18.90 -8.83 6.82
C GLN A 170 18.30 -7.67 6.02
N LEU A 171 18.75 -6.45 6.34
CA LEU A 171 18.26 -5.22 5.73
C LEU A 171 18.52 -5.16 4.22
N GLU A 172 19.72 -5.58 3.80
CA GLU A 172 20.14 -5.60 2.40
C GLU A 172 19.27 -6.54 1.56
N ASN A 173 19.01 -7.74 2.06
CA ASN A 173 18.15 -8.73 1.41
C ASN A 173 16.70 -8.27 1.36
N PHE A 174 16.23 -7.56 2.40
CA PHE A 174 14.87 -7.03 2.42
C PHE A 174 14.66 -5.98 1.33
N ALA A 175 15.61 -5.07 1.12
CA ALA A 175 15.51 -4.04 0.09
C ALA A 175 15.41 -4.65 -1.33
N GLY A 176 16.17 -5.72 -1.61
CA GLY A 176 16.11 -6.47 -2.87
C GLY A 176 14.76 -7.16 -3.07
N VAL A 177 14.30 -7.92 -2.07
CA VAL A 177 13.01 -8.63 -2.13
C VAL A 177 11.84 -7.67 -2.19
N MET A 178 11.91 -6.53 -1.49
CA MET A 178 10.89 -5.49 -1.55
C MET A 178 10.65 -5.02 -2.99
N ASN A 179 11.71 -4.71 -3.73
CA ASN A 179 11.58 -4.29 -5.12
C ASN A 179 11.07 -5.43 -6.02
N PHE A 180 11.55 -6.66 -5.78
CA PHE A 180 11.10 -7.84 -6.51
C PHE A 180 9.60 -8.14 -6.28
N VAL A 181 9.03 -7.80 -5.14
CA VAL A 181 7.60 -7.95 -4.87
C VAL A 181 6.79 -6.77 -5.41
N ILE A 182 7.27 -5.53 -5.20
CA ILE A 182 6.54 -4.32 -5.58
C ILE A 182 6.31 -4.26 -7.10
N PHE A 183 7.34 -4.48 -7.91
CA PHE A 183 7.23 -4.31 -9.34
C PHE A 183 6.26 -5.31 -9.99
N PRO A 184 6.35 -6.64 -9.76
CA PRO A 184 5.35 -7.55 -10.30
C PRO A 184 3.93 -7.26 -9.79
N MET A 185 3.75 -6.96 -8.50
CA MET A 185 2.43 -6.62 -7.98
C MET A 185 1.82 -5.40 -8.67
N PHE A 186 2.62 -4.38 -8.95
CA PHE A 186 2.16 -3.16 -9.60
C PHE A 186 1.90 -3.37 -11.10
N PHE A 187 2.85 -3.98 -11.83
CA PHE A 187 2.73 -4.15 -13.29
C PHE A 187 1.74 -5.25 -13.70
N LEU A 188 1.62 -6.32 -12.91
CA LEU A 188 0.65 -7.39 -13.12
C LEU A 188 -0.65 -7.10 -12.34
N SER A 189 -1.21 -5.90 -12.54
CA SER A 189 -2.42 -5.45 -11.86
C SER A 189 -3.27 -4.55 -12.76
N THR A 190 -4.48 -4.23 -12.31
CA THR A 190 -5.38 -3.29 -12.97
C THR A 190 -4.99 -1.81 -12.76
N ALA A 191 -3.84 -1.54 -12.15
CA ALA A 191 -3.37 -0.18 -11.90
C ALA A 191 -3.09 0.59 -13.19
N LEU A 192 -2.46 -0.06 -14.16
CA LEU A 192 -2.03 0.55 -15.42
C LEU A 192 -2.96 0.21 -16.59
N TYR A 193 -3.52 -0.99 -16.61
CA TYR A 193 -4.32 -1.48 -17.72
C TYR A 193 -5.58 -2.19 -17.22
N PRO A 194 -6.72 -2.02 -17.90
CA PRO A 194 -7.93 -2.76 -17.57
C PRO A 194 -7.77 -4.26 -17.91
N LEU A 195 -8.49 -5.13 -17.17
CA LEU A 195 -8.42 -6.59 -17.34
C LEU A 195 -8.76 -7.06 -18.76
N TRP A 196 -9.72 -6.40 -19.44
CA TRP A 196 -10.07 -6.76 -20.80
C TRP A 196 -8.91 -6.54 -21.77
N LYS A 197 -8.10 -5.49 -21.54
CA LYS A 197 -6.93 -5.22 -22.38
C LYS A 197 -5.83 -6.26 -22.17
N MET A 198 -5.69 -6.75 -20.94
CA MET A 198 -4.80 -7.87 -20.63
C MET A 198 -5.27 -9.17 -21.26
N ALA A 199 -6.60 -9.40 -21.31
CA ALA A 199 -7.20 -10.56 -21.94
C ALA A 199 -6.95 -10.61 -23.46
N GLU A 200 -6.91 -9.47 -24.14
CA GLU A 200 -6.55 -9.38 -25.57
C GLU A 200 -5.11 -9.87 -25.83
N ALA A 201 -4.19 -9.62 -24.89
CA ALA A 201 -2.80 -10.04 -25.03
C ALA A 201 -2.60 -11.51 -24.63
N SER A 202 -3.17 -11.93 -23.48
CA SER A 202 -3.09 -13.31 -22.98
C SER A 202 -4.10 -13.55 -21.86
N THR A 203 -4.79 -14.68 -21.93
CA THR A 203 -5.71 -15.14 -20.88
C THR A 203 -4.97 -15.42 -19.56
N ILE A 204 -3.75 -15.97 -19.63
CA ILE A 204 -2.91 -16.24 -18.46
C ILE A 204 -2.55 -14.93 -17.77
N LEU A 205 -2.17 -13.90 -18.51
CA LEU A 205 -1.82 -12.60 -17.97
C LEU A 205 -3.03 -11.94 -17.26
N ARG A 206 -4.22 -12.03 -17.88
CA ARG A 206 -5.48 -11.59 -17.27
C ARG A 206 -5.72 -12.28 -15.92
N ASP A 207 -5.56 -13.61 -15.88
CA ASP A 207 -5.85 -14.40 -14.68
C ASP A 207 -4.86 -14.09 -13.55
N ILE A 208 -3.58 -13.89 -13.87
CA ILE A 208 -2.57 -13.42 -12.90
C ILE A 208 -2.96 -12.05 -12.34
N CYS A 209 -3.34 -11.10 -13.21
CA CYS A 209 -3.77 -9.76 -12.78
C CYS A 209 -5.07 -9.80 -11.96
N ALA A 210 -6.02 -10.69 -12.32
CA ALA A 210 -7.27 -10.86 -11.60
C ALA A 210 -7.07 -11.50 -10.21
N PHE A 211 -6.09 -12.38 -10.05
CA PHE A 211 -5.78 -13.01 -8.76
C PHE A 211 -4.93 -12.11 -7.85
N ASN A 212 -4.32 -11.07 -8.39
CA ASN A 212 -3.43 -10.19 -7.65
C ASN A 212 -4.23 -9.35 -6.62
N PRO A 213 -3.96 -9.47 -5.30
CA PRO A 213 -4.69 -8.70 -4.28
C PRO A 213 -4.52 -7.19 -4.42
N PHE A 214 -3.42 -6.73 -5.01
CA PHE A 214 -3.20 -5.34 -5.32
C PHE A 214 -4.19 -4.81 -6.37
N SER A 215 -4.57 -5.62 -7.37
CA SER A 215 -5.61 -5.26 -8.35
C SER A 215 -6.93 -4.94 -7.66
N HIS A 216 -7.36 -5.80 -6.74
CA HIS A 216 -8.59 -5.57 -5.97
C HIS A 216 -8.50 -4.32 -5.08
N GLY A 217 -7.33 -4.04 -4.49
CA GLY A 217 -7.09 -2.80 -3.76
C GLY A 217 -7.25 -1.56 -4.64
N VAL A 218 -6.72 -1.61 -5.86
CA VAL A 218 -6.86 -0.52 -6.84
C VAL A 218 -8.31 -0.36 -7.32
N GLU A 219 -9.03 -1.47 -7.59
CA GLU A 219 -10.46 -1.41 -7.95
C GLU A 219 -11.29 -0.82 -6.81
N LEU A 220 -11.03 -1.21 -5.57
CA LEU A 220 -11.72 -0.66 -4.41
C LEU A 220 -11.54 0.87 -4.32
N ILE A 221 -10.32 1.37 -4.53
CA ILE A 221 -10.01 2.80 -4.58
C ILE A 221 -10.72 3.46 -5.77
N ARG A 222 -10.72 2.83 -6.94
CA ARG A 222 -11.34 3.31 -8.17
C ARG A 222 -12.84 3.52 -8.01
N PHE A 223 -13.55 2.51 -7.53
CA PHE A 223 -15.00 2.58 -7.30
C PHE A 223 -15.34 3.61 -6.23
N ALA A 224 -14.56 3.67 -5.14
CA ALA A 224 -14.79 4.62 -4.05
C ALA A 224 -14.67 6.09 -4.50
N LEU A 225 -13.76 6.42 -5.44
CA LEU A 225 -13.65 7.77 -6.01
C LEU A 225 -14.92 8.21 -6.75
N TYR A 226 -15.75 7.28 -7.19
CA TYR A 226 -17.06 7.52 -7.83
C TYR A 226 -18.23 7.29 -6.89
N GLY A 227 -17.97 7.16 -5.58
CA GLY A 227 -19.01 6.95 -4.56
C GLY A 227 -19.68 5.57 -4.64
N GLN A 228 -19.05 4.62 -5.30
CA GLN A 228 -19.53 3.24 -5.46
C GLN A 228 -18.64 2.29 -4.66
N VAL A 229 -19.19 1.12 -4.35
CA VAL A 229 -18.45 0.05 -3.65
C VAL A 229 -18.43 -1.20 -4.53
N ASP A 230 -17.24 -1.67 -4.86
CA ASP A 230 -17.06 -3.00 -5.42
C ASP A 230 -16.97 -4.03 -4.27
N TRP A 231 -18.05 -4.77 -4.07
CA TRP A 231 -18.14 -5.77 -3.00
C TRP A 231 -17.18 -6.95 -3.19
N ILE A 232 -16.89 -7.31 -4.44
CA ILE A 232 -15.95 -8.40 -4.75
C ILE A 232 -14.53 -7.94 -4.38
N ALA A 233 -14.14 -6.77 -4.81
CA ALA A 233 -12.84 -6.18 -4.46
C ALA A 233 -12.70 -5.99 -2.94
N LEU A 234 -13.75 -5.53 -2.26
CA LEU A 234 -13.78 -5.39 -0.81
C LEU A 234 -13.50 -6.72 -0.10
N LEU A 235 -14.23 -7.78 -0.48
CA LEU A 235 -14.05 -9.11 0.11
C LEU A 235 -12.64 -9.66 -0.11
N TRP A 236 -12.10 -9.51 -1.33
CA TRP A 236 -10.73 -9.92 -1.65
C TRP A 236 -9.68 -9.17 -0.82
N VAL A 237 -9.83 -7.84 -0.64
CA VAL A 237 -8.91 -7.03 0.15
C VAL A 237 -8.97 -7.39 1.62
N VAL A 238 -10.18 -7.62 2.18
CA VAL A 238 -10.35 -8.08 3.57
C VAL A 238 -9.74 -9.46 3.77
N PHE A 239 -9.99 -10.38 2.86
CA PHE A 239 -9.43 -11.73 2.90
C PHE A 239 -7.90 -11.70 2.84
N ALA A 240 -7.33 -10.97 1.86
CA ALA A 240 -5.88 -10.84 1.73
C ALA A 240 -5.26 -10.18 2.99
N PHE A 241 -5.89 -9.14 3.53
CA PHE A 241 -5.46 -8.51 4.78
C PHE A 241 -5.42 -9.52 5.94
N ALA A 242 -6.50 -10.30 6.12
CA ALA A 242 -6.57 -11.30 7.18
C ALA A 242 -5.49 -12.37 7.03
N VAL A 243 -5.26 -12.87 5.82
CA VAL A 243 -4.22 -13.86 5.51
C VAL A 243 -2.83 -13.31 5.79
N PHE A 244 -2.50 -12.12 5.25
CA PHE A 244 -1.18 -11.51 5.44
C PHE A 244 -0.91 -11.19 6.90
N LEU A 245 -1.90 -10.68 7.63
CA LEU A 245 -1.76 -10.38 9.05
C LEU A 245 -1.58 -11.67 9.87
N PHE A 246 -2.40 -12.69 9.62
CA PHE A 246 -2.31 -13.96 10.34
C PHE A 246 -0.95 -14.64 10.13
N VAL A 247 -0.50 -14.75 8.89
CA VAL A 247 0.80 -15.37 8.57
C VAL A 247 1.96 -14.54 9.13
N SER A 248 1.88 -13.20 9.11
CA SER A 248 2.91 -12.35 9.69
C SER A 248 2.99 -12.50 11.21
N LEU A 249 1.87 -12.57 11.91
CA LEU A 249 1.83 -12.80 13.36
C LEU A 249 2.41 -14.16 13.73
N TRP A 250 2.13 -15.18 12.93
CA TRP A 250 2.66 -16.54 13.15
C TRP A 250 4.16 -16.62 12.86
N GLY A 251 4.64 -15.92 11.81
CA GLY A 251 6.06 -15.83 11.45
C GLY A 251 6.90 -15.00 12.42
N TYR A 252 6.26 -14.12 13.19
CA TYR A 252 6.92 -13.16 14.08
C TYR A 252 7.18 -13.75 15.47
N ASP A 253 7.86 -14.92 15.54
CA ASP A 253 8.26 -15.54 16.79
C ASP A 253 9.67 -15.06 17.22
N PRO A 254 9.77 -14.27 18.31
CA PRO A 254 11.06 -13.75 18.77
C PRO A 254 11.96 -14.82 19.39
N SER A 255 11.41 -15.96 19.80
CA SER A 255 12.21 -17.07 20.32
C SER A 255 13.16 -17.62 19.27
N ARG A 256 12.80 -17.58 17.99
CA ARG A 256 13.62 -18.06 16.87
C ARG A 256 14.85 -17.19 16.60
N GLY A 257 14.82 -15.89 16.96
CA GLY A 257 15.96 -14.96 16.80
C GLY A 257 17.03 -15.07 17.90
N MET A 258 16.65 -15.57 19.08
CA MET A 258 17.59 -15.71 20.21
C MET A 258 18.40 -17.02 20.19
N VAL A 259 17.91 -18.04 19.52
CA VAL A 259 18.55 -19.38 19.47
C VAL A 259 19.64 -19.47 18.41
N ARG A 260 19.66 -18.61 17.41
CA ARG A 260 20.59 -18.69 16.27
C ARG A 260 21.94 -17.98 16.45
N ARG A 261 22.26 -17.51 17.67
CA ARG A 261 23.56 -16.88 17.98
C ARG A 261 24.53 -17.81 18.76
N LYS A 262 24.32 -19.13 18.61
CA LYS A 262 25.28 -20.15 19.04
C LYS A 262 25.61 -21.05 17.84
N ALA A 263 26.42 -20.55 16.94
CA ALA A 263 27.33 -21.32 16.06
C ALA A 263 28.31 -20.32 15.45
#